data_fd91bda11bac2136b57e9bcd4d7a6d6c
#
_entry.id   fd91bda11bac2136b57e9bcd4d7a6d6c
#
_cell.length_a   1.000
_cell.length_b   1.000
_cell.length_c   1.000
_cell.angle_alpha   90.00
_cell.angle_beta   90.00
_cell.angle_gamma   90.00
#
_symmetry.space_group_name_H-M   'P 1'
#
loop_
_entity.id
_entity.type
_entity.pdbx_description
1 polymer ?
#
loop_
_entity_poly.entity_id
_entity_poly.type
_entity_poly.pdbx_seq_one_letter_code
_entity_poly.pdbx_strand_id
1 'polypeptide(L)' 'MASTQVVRDLIYDVGMHNGNDTAFYLHQGFRVIAIDADPRAADAANQRFRSELASERLMILNVELSTRRLRIRYGSSLEG' A
#
# COMPACT_ATOMS: atom_id res chain seq x y z
N MET A 1 -1.86 26.38 -13.60
CA MET A 1 -1.21 25.95 -13.59
C MET A 1 -0.69 25.05 -13.07
N ALA A 2 -0.39 24.72 -12.76
CA ALA A 2 -0.02 23.91 -12.35
C ALA A 2 0.28 23.05 -12.51
N SER A 3 0.58 22.90 -12.97
CA SER A 3 0.81 21.91 -13.31
C SER A 3 1.62 21.03 -12.62
N THR A 4 2.55 21.24 -12.05
CA THR A 4 3.32 20.32 -11.30
C THR A 4 2.74 20.20 -9.93
N GLN A 5 2.29 19.03 -9.63
CA GLN A 5 1.73 18.82 -8.35
C GLN A 5 2.68 18.03 -7.51
N VAL A 6 2.99 18.55 -6.37
CA VAL A 6 3.73 17.79 -5.37
C VAL A 6 2.71 17.14 -4.48
N VAL A 7 2.71 15.82 -4.48
CA VAL A 7 1.79 15.08 -3.63
C VAL A 7 2.40 15.04 -2.24
N ARG A 8 1.90 15.89 -1.36
CA ARG A 8 2.45 16.01 -0.02
C ARG A 8 1.81 15.06 0.97
N ASP A 9 0.71 14.47 0.57
CA ASP A 9 -0.04 13.59 1.43
C ASP A 9 0.21 12.11 1.13
N LEU A 10 1.26 11.81 0.39
CA LEU A 10 1.58 10.45 0.01
C LEU A 10 2.77 9.94 0.82
N ILE A 11 2.61 8.77 1.42
CA ILE A 11 3.65 8.11 2.19
C ILE A 11 3.90 6.73 1.60
N TYR A 12 5.16 6.36 1.49
CA TYR A 12 5.57 5.01 1.17
C TYR A 12 5.92 4.30 2.47
N ASP A 13 5.20 3.24 2.77
CA ASP A 13 5.43 2.46 3.98
C ASP A 13 6.07 1.14 3.58
N VAL A 14 7.40 1.10 3.64
CA VAL A 14 8.17 -0.06 3.20
C VAL A 14 8.35 -1.00 4.39
N GLY A 15 7.94 -2.25 4.20
CA GLY A 15 7.95 -3.21 5.28
C GLY A 15 6.79 -2.98 6.22
N MET A 16 5.58 -3.04 5.68
CA MET A 16 4.40 -2.64 6.44
C MET A 16 4.08 -3.59 7.61
N HIS A 17 4.55 -4.83 7.56
CA HIS A 17 4.38 -5.82 8.63
C HIS A 17 2.90 -5.99 9.04
N ASN A 18 2.57 -5.62 10.27
CA ASN A 18 1.21 -5.79 10.78
C ASN A 18 0.25 -4.68 10.34
N GLY A 19 0.75 -3.66 9.66
CA GLY A 19 -0.08 -2.59 9.14
C GLY A 19 -0.40 -1.47 10.14
N ASN A 20 0.19 -1.50 11.32
CA ASN A 20 -0.13 -0.48 12.32
C ASN A 20 0.36 0.90 11.90
N ASP A 21 1.54 0.99 11.31
CA ASP A 21 2.03 2.28 10.80
C ASP A 21 1.18 2.75 9.63
N THR A 22 0.81 1.83 8.74
CA THR A 22 -0.08 2.16 7.64
C THR A 22 -1.39 2.73 8.18
N ALA A 23 -1.97 2.09 9.19
CA ALA A 23 -3.21 2.55 9.80
C ALA A 23 -3.03 3.94 10.39
N PHE A 24 -1.91 4.18 11.03
CA PHE A 24 -1.62 5.49 11.61
C PHE A 24 -1.60 6.58 10.54
N TYR A 25 -0.87 6.33 9.46
CA TYR A 25 -0.77 7.33 8.39
C TYR A 25 -2.12 7.58 7.72
N LEU A 26 -2.89 6.52 7.50
CA LEU A 26 -4.23 6.67 6.93
C LEU A 26 -5.12 7.49 7.85
N HIS A 27 -5.01 7.25 9.15
CA HIS A 27 -5.79 8.00 10.13
C HIS A 27 -5.42 9.47 10.14
N GLN A 28 -4.16 9.78 9.87
CA GLN A 28 -3.70 11.16 9.79
C GLN A 28 -4.11 11.85 8.50
N GLY A 29 -4.72 11.13 7.59
CA GLY A 29 -5.19 11.71 6.34
C GLY A 29 -4.27 11.53 5.15
N PHE A 30 -3.19 10.78 5.32
CA PHE A 30 -2.27 10.52 4.22
C PHE A 30 -2.80 9.45 3.30
N ARG A 31 -2.38 9.52 2.07
CA ARG A 31 -2.48 8.37 1.17
C ARG A 31 -1.21 7.57 1.32
N VAL A 32 -1.33 6.26 1.22
CA VAL A 32 -0.22 5.37 1.54
C VAL A 32 -0.02 4.35 0.44
N ILE A 33 1.23 4.14 0.07
CA ILE A 33 1.61 2.98 -0.74
C ILE A 33 2.41 2.09 0.20
N ALA A 34 1.80 0.99 0.60
CA ALA A 34 2.40 0.05 1.54
C ALA A 34 3.05 -1.09 0.77
N ILE A 35 4.26 -1.40 1.12
CA ILE A 35 5.07 -2.38 0.40
C ILE A 35 5.55 -3.43 1.39
N ASP A 36 5.37 -4.70 1.05
CA ASP A 36 5.88 -5.77 1.88
C ASP A 36 6.19 -6.98 1.03
N ALA A 37 7.25 -7.69 1.38
CA ALA A 37 7.64 -8.89 0.68
C ALA A 37 6.86 -10.11 1.15
N ASP A 38 6.28 -10.04 2.34
CA ASP A 38 5.51 -11.15 2.91
C ASP A 38 4.10 -11.14 2.37
N PRO A 39 3.70 -12.14 1.57
CA PRO A 39 2.34 -12.16 1.03
C PRO A 39 1.27 -12.27 2.12
N ARG A 40 1.61 -12.80 3.29
CA ARG A 40 0.64 -12.88 4.38
C ARG A 40 0.33 -11.50 4.95
N ALA A 41 1.36 -10.64 5.02
CA ALA A 41 1.15 -9.27 5.46
C ALA A 41 0.27 -8.53 4.45
N ALA A 42 0.53 -8.73 3.17
CA ALA A 42 -0.26 -8.10 2.12
C ALA A 42 -1.72 -8.58 2.17
N ASP A 43 -1.93 -9.88 2.34
CA ASP A 43 -3.28 -10.43 2.41
C ASP A 43 -4.05 -9.91 3.62
N ALA A 44 -3.40 -9.86 4.76
CA ALA A 44 -4.02 -9.34 5.97
C ALA A 44 -4.39 -7.87 5.80
N ALA A 45 -3.50 -7.09 5.17
CA ALA A 45 -3.77 -5.68 4.93
C ALA A 45 -4.90 -5.48 3.95
N ASN A 46 -5.01 -6.34 2.93
CA ASN A 46 -6.12 -6.28 2.00
C ASN A 46 -7.45 -6.44 2.70
N GLN A 47 -7.51 -7.28 3.70
CA GLN A 47 -8.74 -7.48 4.44
C GLN A 47 -9.00 -6.36 5.43
N ARG A 48 -7.94 -5.91 6.09
CA ARG A 48 -8.06 -4.88 7.12
C ARG A 48 -8.46 -3.52 6.53
N PHE A 49 -7.91 -3.20 5.36
CA PHE A 49 -8.04 -1.86 4.80
C PHE A 49 -8.90 -1.82 3.54
N ARG A 50 -9.96 -2.62 3.50
CA ARG A 50 -10.82 -2.68 2.32
C ARG A 50 -11.36 -1.34 1.91
N SER A 51 -11.76 -0.56 2.88
CA SER A 51 -12.37 0.76 2.64
C SER A 51 -11.36 1.70 2.01
N GLU A 52 -10.15 1.70 2.55
CA GLU A 52 -9.10 2.58 2.06
C GLU A 52 -8.59 2.16 0.69
N LEU A 53 -8.59 0.85 0.42
CA LEU A 53 -8.25 0.36 -0.91
C LEU A 53 -9.31 0.76 -1.93
N ALA A 54 -10.57 0.63 -1.56
CA ALA A 54 -11.67 0.98 -2.47
C ALA A 54 -11.69 2.47 -2.78
N SER A 55 -11.33 3.30 -1.82
CA SER A 55 -11.29 4.75 -2.01
C SER A 55 -9.97 5.23 -2.59
N GLU A 56 -9.05 4.31 -2.87
CA GLU A 56 -7.74 4.61 -3.44
C GLU A 56 -6.86 5.46 -2.53
N ARG A 57 -7.13 5.41 -1.24
CA ARG A 57 -6.24 6.04 -0.27
C ARG A 57 -5.07 5.16 0.09
N LEU A 58 -5.17 3.88 -0.21
CA LEU A 58 -4.13 2.90 0.06
C LEU A 58 -3.91 2.03 -1.17
N MET A 59 -2.66 1.79 -1.49
CA MET A 59 -2.25 0.80 -2.47
C MET A 59 -1.29 -0.16 -1.77
N ILE A 60 -1.47 -1.45 -1.97
CA ILE A 60 -0.62 -2.45 -1.36
C ILE A 60 0.16 -3.15 -2.46
N LEU A 61 1.47 -3.16 -2.33
CA LEU A 61 2.36 -3.83 -3.26
C LEU A 61 3.05 -4.96 -2.53
N ASN A 62 2.81 -6.17 -2.99
CA ASN A 62 3.55 -7.32 -2.52
C ASN A 62 4.71 -7.53 -3.48
N VAL A 63 5.91 -7.22 -3.01
CA VAL A 63 7.11 -7.23 -3.82
C VAL A 63 7.86 -8.51 -3.56
N GLU A 64 8.03 -9.30 -4.59
CA GLU A 64 8.77 -10.54 -4.50
C GLU A 64 10.04 -10.40 -5.31
N LEU A 65 11.18 -10.63 -4.66
CA LEU A 65 12.47 -10.52 -5.31
C LEU A 65 13.11 -11.89 -5.37
N SER A 66 13.35 -12.36 -6.58
CA SER A 66 14.12 -13.57 -6.78
C SER A 66 15.50 -13.19 -7.30
N THR A 67 16.32 -14.18 -7.58
CA THR A 67 17.71 -13.95 -7.99
C THR A 67 17.84 -12.97 -9.14
N ARG A 68 16.90 -12.98 -10.06
CA ARG A 68 17.00 -12.16 -11.27
C ARG A 68 15.74 -11.37 -11.57
N ARG A 69 14.73 -11.46 -10.71
CA ARG A 69 13.46 -10.85 -11.04
C ARG A 69 12.86 -10.17 -9.84
N LEU A 70 12.28 -9.03 -10.11
CA LEU A 70 11.43 -8.33 -9.16
C LEU A 70 10.01 -8.53 -9.63
N ARG A 71 9.17 -9.06 -8.75
CA ARG A 71 7.79 -9.29 -9.06
C ARG A 71 6.94 -8.47 -8.10
N ILE A 72 6.01 -7.72 -8.65
CA ILE A 72 5.15 -6.87 -7.86
C ILE A 72 3.71 -7.32 -8.05
N ARG A 73 3.03 -7.59 -6.96
CA ARG A 73 1.63 -7.97 -6.98
C ARG A 73 0.84 -6.87 -6.31
N TYR A 74 -0.23 -6.47 -6.96
CA TYR A 74 -1.09 -5.43 -6.42
C TYR A 74 -2.19 -6.07 -5.60
N GLY A 75 -2.28 -5.64 -4.34
CA GLY A 75 -3.41 -6.00 -3.52
C GLY A 75 -4.49 -4.99 -3.75
N SER A 76 -5.65 -5.47 -4.15
CA SER A 76 -6.76 -4.57 -4.41
C SER A 76 -8.06 -5.26 -4.12
N SER A 77 -8.92 -4.57 -3.41
CA SER A 77 -10.26 -5.10 -3.16
C SER A 77 -11.12 -5.11 -4.42
N LEU A 78 -10.65 -4.48 -5.49
CA LEU A 78 -11.36 -4.47 -6.75
C LEU A 78 -11.05 -5.67 -7.62
N GLU A 79 -10.04 -6.43 -7.24
CA GLU A 79 -9.73 -7.65 -7.95
C GLU A 79 -10.85 -8.63 -7.75
N GLY A 80 -11.42 -9.00 -8.81
CA GLY A 80 -12.54 -9.91 -8.76
C GLY A 80 -12.16 -11.32 -8.43
#